data_72264e6df87f909b397cbaa6e57d41d0
#
_entry.id   72264e6df87f909b397cbaa6e57d41d0
#
_cell.length_a   1.000
_cell.length_b   1.000
_cell.length_c   1.000
_cell.angle_alpha   90.00
_cell.angle_beta   90.00
_cell.angle_gamma   90.00
#
_symmetry.space_group_name_H-M   'P 1'
#
loop_
_entity.id
_entity.type
_entity.pdbx_description
1 polymer ?
#
loop_
_entity_poly.entity_id
_entity_poly.type
_entity_poly.pdbx_seq_one_letter_code
_entity_poly.pdbx_strand_id
1 'polypeptide(L)'
;MSEQPYVPAAGRDWLLPLYDPFTRLLGAERFHRRLLGQAAITPGARVLEIGCGTGNLAILARRLYPQAEVVGIDPDPKALARARRKAGRGGLQVQFDRAYAERLPFPEASFDVVLSALMLHHLPSDLRVAALREARRVLAQAGSLHLVDFAGAGQAGGLHAFLARLVHEHHGARSRGALPGSMREAGFASATEVGEHSGILGRIVYYHATGLAAAPAAGA
;
A
#
# COMPACT_ATOMS: atom_id res chain seq x y z
N MET A 1 2.11 19.65 18.84
CA MET A 1 2.55 18.39 18.23
C MET A 1 2.97 18.73 16.81
N SER A 2 4.27 18.66 16.49
CA SER A 2 4.78 18.90 15.15
C SER A 2 4.23 17.84 14.19
N GLU A 3 3.57 18.27 13.10
CA GLU A 3 3.15 17.34 12.05
C GLU A 3 4.39 16.69 11.43
N GLN A 4 4.41 15.36 11.38
CA GLN A 4 5.47 14.65 10.66
C GLN A 4 5.35 14.97 9.15
N PRO A 5 6.47 15.23 8.45
CA PRO A 5 6.44 15.44 7.01
C PRO A 5 5.98 14.17 6.29
N TYR A 6 5.07 14.31 5.33
CA TYR A 6 4.62 13.24 4.44
C TYR A 6 4.71 13.68 2.98
N VAL A 7 4.76 12.71 2.07
CA VAL A 7 4.72 13.00 0.63
C VAL A 7 3.27 12.95 0.18
N PRO A 8 2.70 14.06 -0.36
CA PRO A 8 1.33 14.07 -0.88
C PRO A 8 1.13 13.04 -2.00
N ALA A 9 -0.04 12.41 -2.07
CA ALA A 9 -0.36 11.34 -3.02
C ALA A 9 -0.10 11.70 -4.50
N ALA A 10 -0.18 12.98 -4.87
CA ALA A 10 0.13 13.49 -6.21
C ALA A 10 1.45 14.27 -6.28
N GLY A 11 2.30 14.19 -5.25
CA GLY A 11 3.52 15.00 -5.12
C GLY A 11 3.26 16.49 -4.87
N ARG A 12 2.14 17.03 -5.36
CA ARG A 12 1.69 18.43 -5.15
C ARG A 12 0.16 18.48 -5.05
N ASP A 13 -0.35 19.20 -4.07
CA ASP A 13 -1.80 19.30 -3.76
C ASP A 13 -2.68 19.70 -4.95
N TRP A 14 -2.22 20.62 -5.79
CA TRP A 14 -2.98 21.12 -6.94
C TRP A 14 -3.14 20.07 -8.07
N LEU A 15 -2.30 19.01 -8.08
CA LEU A 15 -2.39 17.90 -9.03
C LEU A 15 -3.39 16.81 -8.59
N LEU A 16 -3.83 16.81 -7.35
CA LEU A 16 -4.81 15.83 -6.84
C LEU A 16 -6.07 15.67 -7.70
N PRO A 17 -6.67 16.73 -8.31
CA PRO A 17 -7.82 16.56 -9.20
C PRO A 17 -7.52 15.74 -10.46
N LEU A 18 -6.30 15.81 -10.97
CA LEU A 18 -5.86 15.10 -12.17
C LEU A 18 -5.29 13.70 -11.85
N TYR A 19 -5.02 13.41 -10.59
CA TYR A 19 -4.41 12.15 -10.17
C TYR A 19 -5.23 10.93 -10.56
N ASP A 20 -6.53 10.91 -10.24
CA ASP A 20 -7.40 9.77 -10.55
C ASP A 20 -7.60 9.53 -12.06
N PRO A 21 -7.89 10.55 -12.91
CA PRO A 21 -7.92 10.36 -14.36
C PRO A 21 -6.60 9.87 -14.92
N PHE A 22 -5.48 10.42 -14.44
CA PHE A 22 -4.14 10.05 -14.90
C PHE A 22 -3.78 8.60 -14.51
N THR A 23 -3.97 8.21 -13.27
CA THR A 23 -3.70 6.83 -12.81
C THR A 23 -4.60 5.81 -13.50
N ARG A 24 -5.87 6.18 -13.77
CA ARG A 24 -6.79 5.34 -14.53
C ARG A 24 -6.31 5.14 -15.96
N LEU A 25 -5.87 6.20 -16.65
CA LEU A 25 -5.29 6.14 -18.00
C LEU A 25 -4.04 5.26 -18.04
N LEU A 26 -3.23 5.28 -16.99
CA LEU A 26 -2.03 4.45 -16.83
C LEU A 26 -2.34 3.00 -16.41
N GLY A 27 -3.62 2.61 -16.36
CA GLY A 27 -4.02 1.24 -16.08
C GLY A 27 -3.95 0.84 -14.60
N ALA A 28 -4.00 1.81 -13.67
CA ALA A 28 -3.95 1.54 -12.23
C ALA A 28 -4.99 0.50 -11.77
N GLU A 29 -6.19 0.52 -12.35
CA GLU A 29 -7.23 -0.45 -12.02
C GLU A 29 -6.82 -1.89 -12.32
N ARG A 30 -6.02 -2.12 -13.36
CA ARG A 30 -5.55 -3.47 -13.74
C ARG A 30 -4.67 -4.09 -12.67
N PHE A 31 -3.69 -3.35 -12.18
CA PHE A 31 -2.81 -3.87 -11.14
C PHE A 31 -3.50 -3.94 -9.77
N HIS A 32 -4.45 -3.05 -9.47
CA HIS A 32 -5.30 -3.16 -8.29
C HIS A 32 -6.17 -4.42 -8.33
N ARG A 33 -6.82 -4.73 -9.47
CA ARG A 33 -7.61 -5.95 -9.62
C ARG A 33 -6.77 -7.21 -9.45
N ARG A 34 -5.55 -7.21 -10.00
CA ARG A 34 -4.62 -8.32 -9.82
C ARG A 34 -4.21 -8.49 -8.35
N LEU A 35 -3.87 -7.39 -7.66
CA LEU A 35 -3.54 -7.41 -6.24
C LEU A 35 -4.69 -7.98 -5.40
N LEU A 36 -5.91 -7.51 -5.63
CA LEU A 36 -7.12 -7.98 -4.94
C LEU A 36 -7.43 -9.45 -5.25
N GLY A 37 -7.24 -9.90 -6.49
CA GLY A 37 -7.41 -11.31 -6.86
C GLY A 37 -6.43 -12.24 -6.15
N GLN A 38 -5.21 -11.78 -5.86
CA GLN A 38 -4.21 -12.53 -5.10
C GLN A 38 -4.50 -12.55 -3.59
N ALA A 39 -5.21 -11.53 -3.08
CA ALA A 39 -5.49 -11.38 -1.66
C ALA A 39 -6.56 -12.35 -1.13
N ALA A 40 -7.27 -13.08 -2.01
CA ALA A 40 -8.27 -14.09 -1.66
C ALA A 40 -9.25 -13.62 -0.55
N ILE A 41 -9.74 -12.39 -0.66
CA ILE A 41 -10.61 -11.75 0.33
C ILE A 41 -11.91 -12.55 0.47
N THR A 42 -12.18 -13.08 1.66
CA THR A 42 -13.37 -13.84 1.97
C THR A 42 -14.54 -12.96 2.44
N PRO A 43 -15.79 -13.43 2.36
CA PRO A 43 -16.93 -12.73 2.96
C PRO A 43 -16.70 -12.45 4.45
N GLY A 44 -16.97 -11.22 4.89
CA GLY A 44 -16.76 -10.80 6.28
C GLY A 44 -15.31 -10.45 6.65
N ALA A 45 -14.35 -10.62 5.74
CA ALA A 45 -12.95 -10.28 6.01
C ALA A 45 -12.77 -8.80 6.32
N ARG A 46 -11.91 -8.49 7.28
CA ARG A 46 -11.45 -7.13 7.61
C ARG A 46 -10.19 -6.81 6.81
N VAL A 47 -10.27 -5.80 5.96
CA VAL A 47 -9.23 -5.41 5.01
C VAL A 47 -8.72 -4.02 5.34
N LEU A 48 -7.40 -3.87 5.52
CA LEU A 48 -6.74 -2.58 5.69
C LEU A 48 -5.93 -2.23 4.44
N GLU A 49 -6.11 -1.04 3.90
CA GLU A 49 -5.18 -0.45 2.92
C GLU A 49 -4.30 0.60 3.60
N ILE A 50 -2.97 0.39 3.56
CA ILE A 50 -1.97 1.34 4.06
C ILE A 50 -1.50 2.22 2.90
N GLY A 51 -1.61 3.56 3.08
CA GLY A 51 -1.29 4.55 2.05
C GLY A 51 -2.36 4.59 0.95
N CYS A 52 -3.62 4.70 1.35
CA CYS A 52 -4.75 4.62 0.41
C CYS A 52 -4.88 5.83 -0.53
N GLY A 53 -4.21 6.94 -0.24
CA GLY A 53 -4.29 8.17 -1.02
C GLY A 53 -5.74 8.59 -1.26
N THR A 54 -6.13 8.69 -2.53
CA THR A 54 -7.51 9.02 -2.92
C THR A 54 -8.47 7.83 -2.85
N GLY A 55 -8.08 6.67 -2.31
CA GLY A 55 -8.92 5.52 -2.01
C GLY A 55 -9.29 4.64 -3.21
N ASN A 56 -8.51 4.65 -4.28
CA ASN A 56 -8.83 3.90 -5.49
C ASN A 56 -8.88 2.38 -5.25
N LEU A 57 -7.91 1.82 -4.54
CA LEU A 57 -7.84 0.39 -4.24
C LEU A 57 -8.89 -0.01 -3.18
N ALA A 58 -9.03 0.74 -2.07
CA ALA A 58 -10.03 0.47 -1.04
C ALA A 58 -11.46 0.48 -1.59
N ILE A 59 -11.79 1.48 -2.43
CA ILE A 59 -13.10 1.58 -3.09
C ILE A 59 -13.31 0.40 -4.05
N LEU A 60 -12.28 0.00 -4.79
CA LEU A 60 -12.35 -1.16 -5.68
C LEU A 60 -12.52 -2.46 -4.87
N ALA A 61 -11.78 -2.62 -3.77
CA ALA A 61 -11.93 -3.76 -2.86
C ALA A 61 -13.36 -3.89 -2.35
N ARG A 62 -13.94 -2.81 -1.83
CA ARG A 62 -15.33 -2.79 -1.32
C ARG A 62 -16.35 -3.08 -2.41
N ARG A 63 -16.09 -2.67 -3.65
CA ARG A 63 -16.97 -2.96 -4.79
C ARG A 63 -16.95 -4.42 -5.20
N LEU A 64 -15.76 -5.04 -5.22
CA LEU A 64 -15.59 -6.43 -5.63
C LEU A 64 -15.95 -7.41 -4.50
N TYR A 65 -15.76 -7.01 -3.26
CA TYR A 65 -16.02 -7.81 -2.06
C TYR A 65 -17.02 -7.08 -1.15
N PRO A 66 -18.31 -7.06 -1.51
CA PRO A 66 -19.32 -6.25 -0.82
C PRO A 66 -19.60 -6.68 0.62
N GLN A 67 -19.14 -7.82 1.06
CA GLN A 67 -19.27 -8.29 2.44
C GLN A 67 -18.01 -8.03 3.28
N ALA A 68 -16.90 -7.58 2.68
CA ALA A 68 -15.70 -7.24 3.42
C ALA A 68 -15.83 -5.87 4.11
N GLU A 69 -15.24 -5.74 5.29
CA GLU A 69 -15.05 -4.47 5.96
C GLU A 69 -13.74 -3.84 5.49
N VAL A 70 -13.81 -2.69 4.83
CA VAL A 70 -12.63 -2.07 4.23
C VAL A 70 -12.31 -0.75 4.93
N VAL A 71 -11.06 -0.66 5.41
CA VAL A 71 -10.47 0.53 6.02
C VAL A 71 -9.29 0.97 5.17
N GLY A 72 -9.20 2.26 4.87
CA GLY A 72 -8.04 2.87 4.22
C GLY A 72 -7.40 3.92 5.14
N ILE A 73 -6.09 3.93 5.23
CA ILE A 73 -5.36 4.99 5.95
C ILE A 73 -4.40 5.74 5.04
N ASP A 74 -4.26 7.03 5.32
CA ASP A 74 -3.29 7.90 4.66
C ASP A 74 -2.96 9.11 5.55
N PRO A 75 -1.74 9.66 5.55
CA PRO A 75 -1.43 10.87 6.31
C PRO A 75 -2.03 12.14 5.69
N ASP A 76 -2.37 12.14 4.39
CA ASP A 76 -2.88 13.30 3.66
C ASP A 76 -4.40 13.50 3.84
N PRO A 77 -4.83 14.53 4.60
CA PRO A 77 -6.27 14.79 4.82
C PRO A 77 -7.01 15.19 3.54
N LYS A 78 -6.32 15.79 2.54
CA LYS A 78 -6.93 16.21 1.27
C LYS A 78 -7.21 14.99 0.39
N ALA A 79 -6.28 14.03 0.34
CA ALA A 79 -6.47 12.75 -0.33
C ALA A 79 -7.63 11.97 0.30
N LEU A 80 -7.68 11.87 1.64
CA LEU A 80 -8.77 11.21 2.37
C LEU A 80 -10.13 11.88 2.14
N ALA A 81 -10.20 13.22 2.12
CA ALA A 81 -11.43 13.93 1.82
C ALA A 81 -11.96 13.58 0.41
N ARG A 82 -11.04 13.38 -0.55
CA ARG A 82 -11.39 12.94 -1.90
C ARG A 82 -11.84 11.48 -1.92
N ALA A 83 -11.17 10.60 -1.18
CA ALA A 83 -11.54 9.19 -1.03
C ALA A 83 -12.98 9.05 -0.46
N ARG A 84 -13.29 9.76 0.63
CA ARG A 84 -14.63 9.78 1.23
C ARG A 84 -15.71 10.26 0.26
N ARG A 85 -15.44 11.34 -0.49
CA ARG A 85 -16.40 11.83 -1.51
C ARG A 85 -16.64 10.80 -2.62
N LYS A 86 -15.60 10.10 -3.08
CA LYS A 86 -15.72 9.05 -4.11
C LYS A 86 -16.52 7.86 -3.60
N ALA A 87 -16.22 7.37 -2.41
CA ALA A 87 -16.96 6.27 -1.79
C ALA A 87 -18.44 6.64 -1.61
N GLY A 88 -18.74 7.83 -1.06
CA GLY A 88 -20.11 8.31 -0.87
C GLY A 88 -20.89 8.45 -2.16
N ARG A 89 -20.28 8.98 -3.24
CA ARG A 89 -20.91 9.04 -4.57
C ARG A 89 -21.22 7.65 -5.14
N GLY A 90 -20.42 6.65 -4.80
CA GLY A 90 -20.63 5.26 -5.19
C GLY A 90 -21.56 4.47 -4.27
N GLY A 91 -22.11 5.06 -3.20
CA GLY A 91 -22.90 4.36 -2.18
C GLY A 91 -22.10 3.30 -1.42
N LEU A 92 -20.76 3.41 -1.38
CA LEU A 92 -19.88 2.40 -0.81
C LEU A 92 -19.45 2.77 0.61
N GLN A 93 -19.61 1.83 1.53
CA GLN A 93 -19.18 1.96 2.91
C GLN A 93 -17.70 1.57 3.02
N VAL A 94 -16.81 2.56 3.07
CA VAL A 94 -15.36 2.41 3.30
C VAL A 94 -14.97 3.41 4.38
N GLN A 95 -14.30 2.94 5.42
CA GLN A 95 -13.74 3.81 6.45
C GLN A 95 -12.41 4.38 5.94
N PHE A 96 -12.19 5.69 6.17
CA PHE A 96 -10.94 6.36 5.82
C PHE A 96 -10.42 7.16 7.01
N ASP A 97 -9.25 6.78 7.54
CA ASP A 97 -8.67 7.40 8.72
C ASP A 97 -7.31 8.05 8.44
N ARG A 98 -7.05 9.16 9.13
CA ARG A 98 -5.73 9.78 9.06
C ARG A 98 -4.77 9.05 9.98
N ALA A 99 -3.77 8.39 9.40
CA ALA A 99 -2.72 7.71 10.15
C ALA A 99 -1.43 7.61 9.33
N TYR A 100 -0.33 7.40 10.02
CA TYR A 100 0.97 7.09 9.45
C TYR A 100 1.19 5.58 9.44
N ALA A 101 1.87 5.07 8.41
CA ALA A 101 2.07 3.64 8.21
C ALA A 101 2.90 2.98 9.32
N GLU A 102 3.85 3.72 9.91
CA GLU A 102 4.74 3.27 10.98
C GLU A 102 4.09 3.32 12.38
N ARG A 103 2.83 3.77 12.47
CA ARG A 103 2.07 3.84 13.73
C ARG A 103 0.58 3.73 13.46
N LEU A 104 0.08 2.51 13.36
CA LEU A 104 -1.32 2.23 13.06
C LEU A 104 -2.21 2.34 14.31
N PRO A 105 -3.34 3.07 14.25
CA PRO A 105 -4.23 3.26 15.39
C PRO A 105 -5.19 2.08 15.59
N PHE A 106 -4.73 0.86 15.34
CA PHE A 106 -5.54 -0.35 15.43
C PHE A 106 -4.91 -1.35 16.42
N PRO A 107 -5.73 -2.15 17.12
CA PRO A 107 -5.23 -3.24 17.95
C PRO A 107 -4.45 -4.29 17.14
N GLU A 108 -3.71 -5.14 17.85
CA GLU A 108 -3.11 -6.34 17.25
C GLU A 108 -4.19 -7.27 16.67
N ALA A 109 -3.83 -8.04 15.65
CA ALA A 109 -4.71 -9.05 15.04
C ALA A 109 -6.10 -8.53 14.63
N SER A 110 -6.18 -7.28 14.15
CA SER A 110 -7.42 -6.60 13.79
C SER A 110 -7.87 -6.83 12.35
N PHE A 111 -6.98 -7.31 11.46
CA PHE A 111 -7.26 -7.44 10.04
C PHE A 111 -6.85 -8.81 9.50
N ASP A 112 -7.67 -9.33 8.60
CA ASP A 112 -7.39 -10.59 7.90
C ASP A 112 -6.48 -10.36 6.69
N VAL A 113 -6.60 -9.19 6.05
CA VAL A 113 -5.81 -8.81 4.88
C VAL A 113 -5.31 -7.38 5.04
N VAL A 114 -4.01 -7.19 4.81
CA VAL A 114 -3.41 -5.86 4.67
C VAL A 114 -2.94 -5.67 3.21
N LEU A 115 -3.30 -4.53 2.63
CA LEU A 115 -2.97 -4.13 1.27
C LEU A 115 -2.10 -2.88 1.29
N SER A 116 -1.19 -2.75 0.32
CA SER A 116 -0.57 -1.47 0.00
C SER A 116 -0.19 -1.43 -1.48
N ALA A 117 -0.43 -0.29 -2.14
CA ALA A 117 -0.15 -0.12 -3.55
C ALA A 117 0.64 1.18 -3.80
N LEU A 118 1.86 1.02 -4.34
CA LEU A 118 2.75 2.11 -4.76
C LEU A 118 2.98 3.16 -3.65
N MET A 119 3.20 2.72 -2.42
CA MET A 119 3.39 3.60 -1.26
C MET A 119 4.76 3.41 -0.59
N LEU A 120 5.21 2.17 -0.41
CA LEU A 120 6.40 1.89 0.39
C LEU A 120 7.69 2.49 -0.18
N HIS A 121 7.74 2.71 -1.50
CA HIS A 121 8.89 3.38 -2.14
C HIS A 121 9.04 4.85 -1.73
N HIS A 122 7.99 5.49 -1.19
CA HIS A 122 8.06 6.84 -0.63
C HIS A 122 8.71 6.89 0.76
N LEU A 123 8.77 5.74 1.46
CA LEU A 123 9.31 5.68 2.81
C LEU A 123 10.82 5.45 2.80
N PRO A 124 11.59 6.18 3.64
CA PRO A 124 12.95 5.80 4.01
C PRO A 124 13.02 4.35 4.51
N SER A 125 14.18 3.72 4.45
CA SER A 125 14.34 2.30 4.75
C SER A 125 13.91 1.90 6.17
N ASP A 126 14.23 2.73 7.15
CA ASP A 126 13.88 2.58 8.57
C ASP A 126 12.35 2.70 8.79
N LEU A 127 11.71 3.71 8.21
CA LEU A 127 10.26 3.88 8.28
C LEU A 127 9.52 2.78 7.50
N ARG A 128 10.11 2.26 6.42
CA ARG A 128 9.55 1.12 5.67
C ARG A 128 9.48 -0.14 6.52
N VAL A 129 10.57 -0.47 7.24
CA VAL A 129 10.58 -1.62 8.15
C VAL A 129 9.61 -1.41 9.32
N ALA A 130 9.54 -0.19 9.87
CA ALA A 130 8.57 0.14 10.91
C ALA A 130 7.12 -0.01 10.42
N ALA A 131 6.80 0.47 9.21
CA ALA A 131 5.49 0.29 8.59
C ALA A 131 5.13 -1.19 8.37
N LEU A 132 6.09 -2.00 7.93
CA LEU A 132 5.91 -3.44 7.78
C LEU A 132 5.73 -4.18 9.11
N ARG A 133 6.40 -3.73 10.19
CA ARG A 133 6.17 -4.26 11.55
C ARG A 133 4.76 -3.94 12.04
N GLU A 134 4.29 -2.73 11.80
CA GLU A 134 2.92 -2.35 12.14
C GLU A 134 1.88 -3.13 11.30
N ALA A 135 2.12 -3.28 9.99
CA ALA A 135 1.28 -4.12 9.13
C ALA A 135 1.19 -5.56 9.67
N ARG A 136 2.33 -6.13 10.09
CA ARG A 136 2.37 -7.46 10.72
C ARG A 136 1.63 -7.50 12.05
N ARG A 137 1.81 -6.48 12.91
CA ARG A 137 1.16 -6.40 14.22
C ARG A 137 -0.36 -6.42 14.12
N VAL A 138 -0.91 -5.67 13.17
CA VAL A 138 -2.37 -5.58 13.00
C VAL A 138 -2.97 -6.77 12.24
N LEU A 139 -2.15 -7.61 11.58
CA LEU A 139 -2.62 -8.82 10.91
C LEU A 139 -2.98 -9.91 11.91
N ALA A 140 -4.12 -10.56 11.70
CA ALA A 140 -4.52 -11.78 12.38
C ALA A 140 -3.49 -12.91 12.12
N GLN A 141 -3.49 -13.94 12.96
CA GLN A 141 -2.53 -15.04 12.87
C GLN A 141 -2.53 -15.73 11.50
N ALA A 142 -3.70 -15.94 10.91
CA ALA A 142 -3.86 -16.49 9.55
C ALA A 142 -3.92 -15.42 8.46
N GLY A 143 -3.69 -14.15 8.81
CA GLY A 143 -3.80 -13.03 7.89
C GLY A 143 -2.62 -12.93 6.92
N SER A 144 -2.80 -12.15 5.86
CA SER A 144 -1.81 -11.97 4.81
C SER A 144 -1.62 -10.51 4.41
N LEU A 145 -0.39 -10.18 4.04
CA LEU A 145 0.01 -8.90 3.48
C LEU A 145 0.22 -9.04 1.97
N HIS A 146 -0.44 -8.20 1.20
CA HIS A 146 -0.28 -8.13 -0.25
C HIS A 146 0.15 -6.72 -0.66
N LEU A 147 1.26 -6.63 -1.35
CA LEU A 147 1.85 -5.38 -1.80
C LEU A 147 2.02 -5.38 -3.32
N VAL A 148 1.88 -4.19 -3.91
CA VAL A 148 2.39 -3.92 -5.25
C VAL A 148 3.23 -2.65 -5.19
N ASP A 149 4.48 -2.72 -5.65
CA ASP A 149 5.36 -1.55 -5.64
C ASP A 149 6.37 -1.59 -6.79
N PHE A 150 7.06 -0.49 -7.02
CA PHE A 150 8.09 -0.43 -8.06
C PHE A 150 9.27 -1.34 -7.76
N ALA A 151 9.75 -2.04 -8.79
CA ALA A 151 10.93 -2.92 -8.71
C ALA A 151 12.23 -2.12 -8.76
N GLY A 152 12.45 -1.22 -7.81
CA GLY A 152 13.68 -0.41 -7.74
C GLY A 152 13.90 0.53 -8.94
N ALA A 153 14.77 1.51 -8.79
CA ALA A 153 15.19 2.40 -9.87
C ALA A 153 16.15 1.66 -10.83
N GLY A 154 15.61 0.81 -11.70
CA GLY A 154 16.34 0.12 -12.73
C GLY A 154 15.78 0.45 -14.11
N GLN A 155 16.46 1.30 -14.87
CA GLN A 155 16.29 1.53 -16.32
C GLN A 155 14.88 2.01 -16.76
N ALA A 156 14.38 3.10 -16.22
CA ALA A 156 13.41 3.91 -16.92
C ALA A 156 14.16 4.89 -17.82
N GLY A 157 14.31 4.56 -19.10
CA GLY A 157 14.83 5.47 -20.11
C GLY A 157 13.77 6.44 -20.62
N GLY A 158 14.16 7.63 -21.07
CA GLY A 158 13.30 8.54 -21.83
C GLY A 158 12.28 9.33 -21.00
N LEU A 159 11.11 9.54 -21.60
CA LEU A 159 9.99 10.33 -21.04
C LEU A 159 9.57 9.89 -19.65
N HIS A 160 9.72 8.61 -19.32
CA HIS A 160 9.38 8.06 -18.01
C HIS A 160 10.32 8.53 -16.90
N ALA A 161 11.62 8.61 -17.16
CA ALA A 161 12.59 9.18 -16.21
C ALA A 161 12.33 10.68 -15.98
N PHE A 162 11.88 11.40 -17.01
CA PHE A 162 11.51 12.82 -16.93
C PHE A 162 10.23 13.01 -16.09
N LEU A 163 9.18 12.21 -16.32
CA LEU A 163 7.94 12.26 -15.54
C LEU A 163 8.15 11.80 -14.08
N ALA A 164 8.97 10.78 -13.88
CA ALA A 164 9.37 10.35 -12.54
C ALA A 164 10.15 11.44 -11.80
N ARG A 165 11.00 12.20 -12.49
CA ARG A 165 11.71 13.36 -11.90
C ARG A 165 10.76 14.51 -11.50
N LEU A 166 9.73 14.78 -12.30
CA LEU A 166 8.71 15.80 -11.99
C LEU A 166 7.86 15.45 -10.77
N VAL A 167 7.67 14.14 -10.51
CA VAL A 167 6.88 13.61 -9.38
C VAL A 167 7.76 13.26 -8.18
N HIS A 168 9.06 12.99 -8.39
CA HIS A 168 9.98 12.45 -7.38
C HIS A 168 11.22 13.32 -7.15
N GLU A 169 11.08 14.64 -7.08
CA GLU A 169 12.15 15.47 -6.51
C GLU A 169 12.30 15.12 -5.02
N HIS A 170 13.39 14.48 -4.67
CA HIS A 170 13.87 14.14 -3.32
C HIS A 170 13.48 12.77 -2.77
N HIS A 171 14.08 11.68 -3.21
CA HIS A 171 14.61 10.67 -2.28
C HIS A 171 15.41 9.61 -3.04
N GLY A 172 16.61 9.37 -2.59
CA GLY A 172 17.69 8.67 -3.27
C GLY A 172 17.38 7.24 -3.74
N ALA A 173 17.92 6.93 -4.91
CA ALA A 173 17.95 5.65 -5.58
C ALA A 173 18.76 4.58 -4.80
N ARG A 174 18.28 4.11 -3.64
CA ARG A 174 18.98 3.10 -2.84
C ARG A 174 18.11 1.99 -2.25
N SER A 175 17.13 1.47 -2.99
CA SER A 175 16.40 0.28 -2.52
C SER A 175 16.16 -0.71 -3.67
N ARG A 176 17.25 -1.25 -4.24
CA ARG A 176 17.15 -2.40 -5.12
C ARG A 176 16.92 -3.65 -4.28
N GLY A 177 15.89 -4.43 -4.62
CA GLY A 177 15.73 -5.81 -4.13
C GLY A 177 15.34 -6.00 -2.67
N ALA A 178 14.90 -4.96 -1.96
CA ALA A 178 14.87 -4.99 -0.51
C ALA A 178 13.51 -5.32 0.13
N LEU A 179 12.37 -5.30 -0.59
CA LEU A 179 11.08 -5.51 0.06
C LEU A 179 10.94 -6.88 0.73
N PRO A 180 11.28 -8.02 0.12
CA PRO A 180 11.24 -9.31 0.82
C PRO A 180 12.20 -9.37 2.02
N GLY A 181 13.36 -8.72 1.92
CA GLY A 181 14.30 -8.56 3.03
C GLY A 181 13.70 -7.74 4.18
N SER A 182 13.12 -6.57 3.86
CA SER A 182 12.45 -5.71 4.84
C SER A 182 11.23 -6.38 5.48
N MET A 183 10.49 -7.21 4.73
CA MET A 183 9.39 -8.01 5.28
C MET A 183 9.89 -9.05 6.29
N ARG A 184 10.98 -9.77 5.97
CA ARG A 184 11.60 -10.72 6.92
C ARG A 184 12.15 -10.01 8.14
N GLU A 185 12.81 -8.86 7.98
CA GLU A 185 13.26 -8.00 9.08
C GLU A 185 12.11 -7.51 9.95
N ALA A 186 10.95 -7.23 9.35
CA ALA A 186 9.73 -6.90 10.05
C ALA A 186 9.09 -8.11 10.77
N GLY A 187 9.60 -9.33 10.54
CA GLY A 187 9.22 -10.55 11.23
C GLY A 187 8.13 -11.37 10.53
N PHE A 188 7.90 -11.17 9.23
CA PHE A 188 7.07 -12.10 8.45
C PHE A 188 7.82 -13.42 8.25
N ALA A 189 7.13 -14.55 8.43
CA ALA A 189 7.69 -15.88 8.24
C ALA A 189 7.94 -16.21 6.76
N SER A 190 7.03 -15.77 5.90
CA SER A 190 7.15 -15.89 4.45
C SER A 190 7.04 -14.52 3.79
N ALA A 191 7.93 -14.23 2.85
CA ALA A 191 7.91 -13.01 2.04
C ALA A 191 8.43 -13.35 0.63
N THR A 192 7.55 -13.33 -0.35
CA THR A 192 7.82 -13.77 -1.72
C THR A 192 7.34 -12.76 -2.77
N GLU A 193 8.03 -12.72 -3.90
CA GLU A 193 7.51 -12.10 -5.12
C GLU A 193 6.53 -13.07 -5.80
N VAL A 194 5.31 -12.62 -6.06
CA VAL A 194 4.24 -13.46 -6.63
C VAL A 194 3.83 -13.02 -8.03
N GLY A 195 4.56 -12.10 -8.60
CA GLY A 195 4.39 -11.69 -9.99
C GLY A 195 4.91 -10.30 -10.27
N GLU A 196 4.98 -9.98 -11.55
CA GLU A 196 5.41 -8.66 -12.01
C GLU A 196 4.57 -8.18 -13.18
N HIS A 197 4.65 -6.90 -13.46
CA HIS A 197 4.09 -6.25 -14.63
C HIS A 197 5.04 -5.16 -15.08
N SER A 198 5.35 -5.15 -16.38
CA SER A 198 6.13 -4.09 -17.02
C SER A 198 5.19 -3.28 -17.93
N GLY A 199 5.15 -1.98 -17.74
CA GLY A 199 4.28 -1.09 -18.49
C GLY A 199 4.85 0.33 -18.56
N ILE A 200 4.00 1.28 -18.94
CA ILE A 200 4.37 2.70 -19.08
C ILE A 200 4.90 3.28 -17.74
N LEU A 201 4.41 2.77 -16.60
CA LEU A 201 4.86 3.17 -15.26
C LEU A 201 6.20 2.53 -14.84
N GLY A 202 6.81 1.70 -15.69
CA GLY A 202 7.98 0.91 -15.36
C GLY A 202 7.63 -0.51 -14.91
N ARG A 203 8.59 -1.17 -14.25
CA ARG A 203 8.40 -2.51 -13.70
C ARG A 203 7.84 -2.41 -12.30
N ILE A 204 6.66 -2.97 -12.08
CA ILE A 204 6.03 -3.13 -10.77
C ILE A 204 6.02 -4.61 -10.39
N VAL A 205 6.20 -4.88 -9.10
CA VAL A 205 6.28 -6.24 -8.56
C VAL A 205 5.24 -6.40 -7.47
N TYR A 206 4.63 -7.58 -7.46
CA TYR A 206 3.66 -8.01 -6.45
C TYR A 206 4.37 -8.86 -5.41
N TYR A 207 4.08 -8.57 -4.15
CA TYR A 207 4.65 -9.29 -3.02
C TYR A 207 3.53 -9.85 -2.15
N HIS A 208 3.79 -11.01 -1.59
CA HIS A 208 2.93 -11.66 -0.62
C HIS A 208 3.75 -12.05 0.60
N ALA A 209 3.22 -11.76 1.78
CA ALA A 209 3.84 -12.18 3.03
C ALA A 209 2.78 -12.69 4.01
N THR A 210 3.12 -13.73 4.73
CA THR A 210 2.25 -14.39 5.71
C THR A 210 3.01 -14.75 6.97
N GLY A 211 2.23 -15.03 7.98
CA GLY A 211 2.66 -15.69 9.19
C GLY A 211 3.39 -14.80 10.18
N LEU A 212 3.17 -15.12 11.44
CA LEU A 212 4.11 -14.82 12.50
C LEU A 212 5.25 -15.82 12.36
N ALA A 213 6.51 -15.37 12.28
CA ALA A 213 7.61 -16.27 12.58
C ALA A 213 7.30 -16.92 13.93
N ALA A 214 7.33 -18.26 14.00
CA ALA A 214 7.16 -18.94 15.26
C ALA A 214 8.11 -18.29 16.27
N ALA A 215 7.61 -17.90 17.43
CA ALA A 215 8.47 -17.43 18.51
C ALA A 215 9.56 -18.49 18.70
N PRO A 216 10.84 -18.13 18.82
CA PRO A 216 11.88 -19.10 19.16
C PRO A 216 11.38 -19.82 20.41
N ALA A 217 11.32 -21.16 20.33
CA ALA A 217 10.94 -21.99 21.45
C ALA A 217 11.77 -21.51 22.63
N ALA A 218 11.11 -21.03 23.68
CA ALA A 218 11.78 -20.67 24.93
C ALA A 218 12.56 -21.92 25.34
N GLY A 219 13.87 -21.81 25.29
CA GLY A 219 14.76 -22.93 25.54
C GLY A 219 14.45 -23.61 26.86
N ALA A 220 14.31 -24.93 26.78
CA ALA A 220 14.24 -25.79 27.93
C ALA A 220 15.61 -25.82 28.65
#